data_279ac466f7310cbbe6fc95e88e491437
#
_entry.id   279ac466f7310cbbe6fc95e88e491437
#
_cell.length_a   1.000
_cell.length_b   1.000
_cell.length_c   1.000
_cell.angle_alpha   90.00
_cell.angle_beta   90.00
_cell.angle_gamma   90.00
#
_symmetry.space_group_name_H-M   'P 1'
#
loop_
_entity.id
_entity.type
_entity.pdbx_description
1 polymer ?
#
loop_
_entity_poly.entity_id
_entity_poly.type
_entity_poly.pdbx_seq_one_letter_code
_entity_poly.pdbx_strand_id
1 'polypeptide(L)'
;MLGGFGIGTTEFVMMGILPDIAHSLGISIPQAGHLISAYALGVVVGAPLLVMTAHRFTPKTILMALMPMFTLFNGLCIVAPDYHSLFVFRFLSGLPHGAFFGVGAVVAQRLAEKGKEAQAMSMMYLGLTLANLLGVPLGTFLGHNVSWRYAFILVAATGALTWLSLRLWMPFLPKDNPHNLRTQLGFFFRKEAWLIMWATAIGTGGFFCWYSYIAPLLTEESGFSPAHVPYIMALAGAGMCIGNLIGGKLEDRYSHVKLCALFLAGMMISLLAVYFLAEYRAAMLMSTLITGALVMMLSAPIQMLMIQTAKGAETLASAALQACFNIGNALGAFLGGLPLVMGYSYASPQLVGMLMAGLGLMAIVMLLRMKNHQPPSQK
;
A
#
# COMPACT_ATOMS: atom_id res chain seq x y z
N MET A 1 -4.55 11.95 -9.77
CA MET A 1 -3.08 11.84 -9.71
C MET A 1 -2.50 12.53 -8.47
N LEU A 2 -2.65 13.86 -8.26
CA LEU A 2 -2.03 14.60 -7.14
C LEU A 2 -2.41 14.04 -5.76
N GLY A 3 -3.69 13.72 -5.52
CA GLY A 3 -4.13 13.10 -4.26
C GLY A 3 -3.52 11.70 -4.03
N GLY A 4 -3.41 10.90 -5.10
CA GLY A 4 -2.71 9.61 -5.03
C GLY A 4 -1.21 9.77 -4.69
N PHE A 5 -0.58 10.84 -5.20
CA PHE A 5 0.80 11.17 -4.85
C PHE A 5 0.94 11.52 -3.35
N GLY A 6 0.08 12.38 -2.82
CA GLY A 6 0.11 12.75 -1.40
C GLY A 6 -0.15 11.54 -0.48
N ILE A 7 -1.13 10.71 -0.83
CA ILE A 7 -1.49 9.50 -0.07
C ILE A 7 -0.35 8.47 -0.11
N GLY A 8 0.21 8.19 -1.28
CA GLY A 8 1.34 7.28 -1.39
C GLY A 8 2.58 7.78 -0.66
N THR A 9 2.84 9.10 -0.71
CA THR A 9 3.97 9.67 0.02
C THR A 9 3.81 9.48 1.52
N THR A 10 2.64 9.81 2.13
CA THR A 10 2.45 9.63 3.57
C THR A 10 2.47 8.18 4.01
N GLU A 11 2.02 7.26 3.16
CA GLU A 11 2.02 5.82 3.45
C GLU A 11 3.45 5.27 3.54
N PHE A 12 4.29 5.58 2.56
CA PHE A 12 5.58 4.91 2.40
C PHE A 12 6.78 5.72 2.90
N VAL A 13 6.68 7.03 3.08
CA VAL A 13 7.81 7.85 3.55
C VAL A 13 8.29 7.46 4.95
N MET A 14 7.38 6.95 5.78
CA MET A 14 7.69 6.47 7.14
C MET A 14 8.82 5.43 7.15
N MET A 15 8.89 4.57 6.13
CA MET A 15 9.89 3.51 6.03
C MET A 15 11.30 4.06 5.82
N GLY A 16 11.40 5.20 5.14
CA GLY A 16 12.68 5.89 4.91
C GLY A 16 13.15 6.74 6.09
N ILE A 17 12.21 7.33 6.86
CA ILE A 17 12.51 8.22 8.01
C ILE A 17 12.35 7.56 9.37
N LEU A 18 12.19 6.25 9.41
CA LEU A 18 11.93 5.49 10.63
C LEU A 18 13.01 5.70 11.70
N PRO A 19 14.33 5.61 11.37
CA PRO A 19 15.40 5.87 12.34
C PRO A 19 15.40 7.30 12.87
N ASP A 20 15.10 8.29 12.01
CA ASP A 20 15.07 9.72 12.38
C ASP A 20 13.96 10.01 13.42
N ILE A 21 12.78 9.40 13.23
CA ILE A 21 11.68 9.49 14.18
C ILE A 21 12.04 8.79 15.49
N ALA A 22 12.59 7.56 15.42
CA ALA A 22 12.97 6.79 16.59
C ALA A 22 13.98 7.58 17.45
N HIS A 23 15.02 8.11 16.82
CA HIS A 23 16.03 8.93 17.49
C HIS A 23 15.42 10.22 18.09
N SER A 24 14.61 10.94 17.31
CA SER A 24 14.01 12.22 17.71
C SER A 24 13.03 12.09 18.91
N LEU A 25 12.32 10.97 19.00
CA LEU A 25 11.32 10.71 20.04
C LEU A 25 11.87 9.84 21.18
N GLY A 26 13.14 9.38 21.12
CA GLY A 26 13.75 8.52 22.12
C GLY A 26 13.07 7.15 22.26
N ILE A 27 12.57 6.60 21.15
CA ILE A 27 11.88 5.31 21.10
C ILE A 27 12.68 4.29 20.30
N SER A 28 12.36 3.01 20.47
CA SER A 28 13.00 1.95 19.67
C SER A 28 12.50 1.93 18.23
N ILE A 29 13.30 1.37 17.30
CA ILE A 29 12.92 1.17 15.90
C ILE A 29 11.62 0.35 15.77
N PRO A 30 11.40 -0.76 16.49
CA PRO A 30 10.13 -1.48 16.47
C PRO A 30 8.93 -0.62 16.93
N GLN A 31 9.10 0.21 17.96
CA GLN A 31 8.06 1.14 18.39
C GLN A 31 7.74 2.17 17.30
N ALA A 32 8.74 2.70 16.61
CA ALA A 32 8.52 3.56 15.46
C ALA A 32 7.77 2.82 14.33
N GLY A 33 8.04 1.52 14.12
CA GLY A 33 7.30 0.66 13.18
C GLY A 33 5.79 0.58 13.46
N HIS A 34 5.37 0.68 14.72
CA HIS A 34 3.94 0.74 15.07
C HIS A 34 3.22 1.97 14.47
N LEU A 35 3.94 3.05 14.15
CA LEU A 35 3.37 4.24 13.49
C LEU A 35 2.95 3.94 12.04
N ILE A 36 3.62 2.98 11.38
CA ILE A 36 3.24 2.45 10.06
C ILE A 36 1.95 1.65 10.21
N SER A 37 1.92 0.73 11.19
CA SER A 37 0.73 -0.07 11.50
C SER A 37 -0.47 0.79 11.89
N ALA A 38 -0.27 1.87 12.66
CA ALA A 38 -1.33 2.80 13.05
C ALA A 38 -2.01 3.43 11.83
N TYR A 39 -1.22 3.94 10.88
CA TYR A 39 -1.75 4.49 9.63
C TYR A 39 -2.54 3.45 8.83
N ALA A 40 -1.96 2.27 8.62
CA ALA A 40 -2.59 1.20 7.86
C ALA A 40 -3.90 0.71 8.52
N LEU A 41 -3.95 0.62 9.86
CA LEU A 41 -5.19 0.34 10.59
C LEU A 41 -6.22 1.48 10.42
N GLY A 42 -5.78 2.73 10.38
CA GLY A 42 -6.63 3.86 10.04
C GLY A 42 -7.29 3.69 8.67
N VAL A 43 -6.55 3.23 7.67
CA VAL A 43 -7.09 2.93 6.32
C VAL A 43 -8.11 1.81 6.38
N VAL A 44 -7.81 0.72 7.09
CA VAL A 44 -8.71 -0.45 7.23
C VAL A 44 -10.05 -0.07 7.88
N VAL A 45 -10.00 0.79 8.89
CA VAL A 45 -11.20 1.27 9.59
C VAL A 45 -11.91 2.35 8.80
N GLY A 46 -11.15 3.29 8.22
CA GLY A 46 -11.71 4.46 7.53
C GLY A 46 -12.40 4.12 6.22
N ALA A 47 -11.85 3.18 5.44
CA ALA A 47 -12.41 2.82 4.14
C ALA A 47 -13.90 2.38 4.23
N PRO A 48 -14.30 1.37 5.01
CA PRO A 48 -15.69 0.97 5.11
C PRO A 48 -16.57 2.04 5.75
N LEU A 49 -16.11 2.71 6.82
CA LEU A 49 -16.90 3.72 7.52
C LEU A 49 -17.26 4.91 6.61
N LEU A 50 -16.27 5.43 5.88
CA LEU A 50 -16.45 6.58 5.02
C LEU A 50 -17.17 6.23 3.71
N VAL A 51 -16.95 5.03 3.15
CA VAL A 51 -17.70 4.56 1.98
C VAL A 51 -19.18 4.32 2.34
N MET A 52 -19.48 3.76 3.51
CA MET A 52 -20.87 3.59 3.98
C MET A 52 -21.61 4.92 4.16
N THR A 53 -20.93 5.98 4.52
CA THR A 53 -21.54 7.32 4.63
C THR A 53 -21.57 8.05 3.29
N ALA A 54 -20.70 7.69 2.38
CA ALA A 54 -20.51 8.34 1.07
C ALA A 54 -21.78 8.31 0.19
N HIS A 55 -22.61 7.25 0.29
CA HIS A 55 -23.85 7.16 -0.49
C HIS A 55 -24.86 8.29 -0.21
N ARG A 56 -24.68 9.03 0.89
CA ARG A 56 -25.56 10.18 1.28
C ARG A 56 -25.18 11.47 0.56
N PHE A 57 -23.98 11.58 0.04
CA PHE A 57 -23.40 12.83 -0.52
C PHE A 57 -22.99 12.67 -1.97
N THR A 58 -22.75 13.78 -2.66
CA THR A 58 -22.20 13.75 -4.03
C THR A 58 -20.71 13.40 -3.98
N PRO A 59 -20.15 12.74 -5.03
CA PRO A 59 -18.75 12.40 -5.07
C PRO A 59 -17.80 13.60 -4.84
N LYS A 60 -18.16 14.77 -5.36
CA LYS A 60 -17.42 16.02 -5.13
C LYS A 60 -17.41 16.41 -3.66
N THR A 61 -18.54 16.37 -2.99
CA THR A 61 -18.65 16.72 -1.56
C THR A 61 -17.79 15.79 -0.70
N ILE A 62 -17.77 14.49 -1.02
CA ILE A 62 -16.99 13.50 -0.29
C ILE A 62 -15.50 13.80 -0.45
N LEU A 63 -14.99 13.92 -1.68
CA LEU A 63 -13.58 14.22 -1.92
C LEU A 63 -13.15 15.56 -1.32
N MET A 64 -14.03 16.57 -1.37
CA MET A 64 -13.83 17.88 -0.73
C MET A 64 -13.79 17.81 0.79
N ALA A 65 -14.39 16.82 1.44
CA ALA A 65 -14.30 16.58 2.87
C ALA A 65 -13.07 15.72 3.24
N LEU A 66 -12.75 14.72 2.43
CA LEU A 66 -11.61 13.81 2.68
C LEU A 66 -10.26 14.51 2.61
N MET A 67 -10.06 15.46 1.68
CA MET A 67 -8.77 16.13 1.51
C MET A 67 -8.41 17.11 2.65
N PRO A 68 -9.31 17.94 3.17
CA PRO A 68 -9.03 18.70 4.39
C PRO A 68 -8.75 17.81 5.61
N MET A 69 -9.48 16.71 5.75
CA MET A 69 -9.24 15.71 6.80
C MET A 69 -7.82 15.12 6.68
N PHE A 70 -7.44 14.71 5.47
CA PHE A 70 -6.08 14.24 5.16
C PHE A 70 -5.01 15.29 5.47
N THR A 71 -5.22 16.52 5.02
CA THR A 71 -4.31 17.65 5.25
C THR A 71 -4.15 17.95 6.73
N LEU A 72 -5.27 18.02 7.47
CA LEU A 72 -5.29 18.30 8.90
C LEU A 72 -4.53 17.25 9.70
N PHE A 73 -4.84 15.96 9.50
CA PHE A 73 -4.24 14.91 10.30
C PHE A 73 -2.76 14.68 9.97
N ASN A 74 -2.35 14.83 8.71
CA ASN A 74 -0.92 14.85 8.39
C ASN A 74 -0.24 16.14 8.92
N GLY A 75 -0.93 17.28 8.93
CA GLY A 75 -0.48 18.52 9.55
C GLY A 75 -0.26 18.37 11.06
N LEU A 76 -1.14 17.66 11.77
CA LEU A 76 -0.98 17.36 13.19
C LEU A 76 0.27 16.50 13.48
N CYS A 77 0.66 15.62 12.56
CA CYS A 77 1.92 14.87 12.69
C CYS A 77 3.15 15.78 12.76
N ILE A 78 3.11 16.99 12.14
CA ILE A 78 4.22 17.95 12.16
C ILE A 78 4.50 18.45 13.57
N VAL A 79 3.44 18.68 14.34
CA VAL A 79 3.48 19.26 15.69
C VAL A 79 3.41 18.22 16.81
N ALA A 80 3.42 16.93 16.49
CA ALA A 80 3.37 15.85 17.46
C ALA A 80 4.57 15.95 18.44
N PRO A 81 4.31 16.10 19.76
CA PRO A 81 5.38 16.24 20.74
C PRO A 81 5.98 14.89 21.19
N ASP A 82 5.23 13.80 21.07
CA ASP A 82 5.59 12.50 21.59
C ASP A 82 5.05 11.35 20.72
N TYR A 83 5.44 10.12 21.08
CA TYR A 83 5.04 8.89 20.38
C TYR A 83 3.51 8.68 20.37
N HIS A 84 2.83 8.92 21.48
CA HIS A 84 1.40 8.61 21.60
C HIS A 84 0.55 9.54 20.73
N SER A 85 0.87 10.83 20.76
CA SER A 85 0.21 11.81 19.90
C SER A 85 0.45 11.51 18.41
N LEU A 86 1.70 11.19 18.04
CA LEU A 86 2.04 10.83 16.67
C LEU A 86 1.30 9.55 16.24
N PHE A 87 1.20 8.53 17.12
CA PHE A 87 0.46 7.30 16.85
C PHE A 87 -1.02 7.58 16.53
N VAL A 88 -1.68 8.40 17.36
CA VAL A 88 -3.09 8.79 17.14
C VAL A 88 -3.22 9.57 15.83
N PHE A 89 -2.34 10.54 15.57
CA PHE A 89 -2.41 11.34 14.34
C PHE A 89 -2.13 10.50 13.09
N ARG A 90 -1.24 9.52 13.16
CA ARG A 90 -1.02 8.55 12.09
C ARG A 90 -2.27 7.71 11.82
N PHE A 91 -2.92 7.18 12.85
CA PHE A 91 -4.18 6.46 12.71
C PHE A 91 -5.25 7.33 12.03
N LEU A 92 -5.44 8.56 12.51
CA LEU A 92 -6.42 9.50 11.95
C LEU A 92 -6.09 9.88 10.50
N SER A 93 -4.80 10.05 10.16
CA SER A 93 -4.38 10.38 8.80
C SER A 93 -4.61 9.25 7.79
N GLY A 94 -4.72 8.00 8.26
CA GLY A 94 -5.07 6.84 7.44
C GLY A 94 -6.56 6.78 7.07
N LEU A 95 -7.46 7.33 7.89
CA LEU A 95 -8.91 7.21 7.69
C LEU A 95 -9.40 7.63 6.30
N PRO A 96 -8.98 8.79 5.71
CA PRO A 96 -9.46 9.23 4.41
C PRO A 96 -8.90 8.47 3.21
N HIS A 97 -7.81 7.71 3.37
CA HIS A 97 -7.06 7.08 2.28
C HIS A 97 -7.94 6.14 1.43
N GLY A 98 -8.52 5.10 2.05
CA GLY A 98 -9.26 4.08 1.31
C GLY A 98 -10.51 4.63 0.63
N ALA A 99 -11.22 5.55 1.31
CA ALA A 99 -12.39 6.22 0.75
C ALA A 99 -12.01 7.16 -0.42
N PHE A 100 -10.85 7.82 -0.36
CA PHE A 100 -10.36 8.66 -1.45
C PHE A 100 -10.14 7.86 -2.73
N PHE A 101 -9.49 6.70 -2.65
CA PHE A 101 -9.28 5.84 -3.83
C PHE A 101 -10.60 5.26 -4.35
N GLY A 102 -11.50 4.82 -3.48
CA GLY A 102 -12.80 4.29 -3.87
C GLY A 102 -13.65 5.33 -4.61
N VAL A 103 -13.86 6.50 -4.02
CA VAL A 103 -14.66 7.58 -4.63
C VAL A 103 -13.93 8.19 -5.83
N GLY A 104 -12.62 8.36 -5.73
CA GLY A 104 -11.78 8.89 -6.80
C GLY A 104 -11.80 8.04 -8.06
N ALA A 105 -11.84 6.70 -7.93
CA ALA A 105 -11.96 5.78 -9.05
C ALA A 105 -13.29 5.98 -9.78
N VAL A 106 -14.41 6.08 -9.07
CA VAL A 106 -15.73 6.36 -9.65
C VAL A 106 -15.74 7.71 -10.37
N VAL A 107 -15.15 8.73 -9.76
CA VAL A 107 -15.03 10.06 -10.38
C VAL A 107 -14.19 10.02 -11.64
N ALA A 108 -13.04 9.33 -11.60
CA ALA A 108 -12.18 9.19 -12.77
C ALA A 108 -12.89 8.51 -13.94
N GLN A 109 -13.63 7.42 -13.67
CA GLN A 109 -14.43 6.73 -14.68
C GLN A 109 -15.52 7.63 -15.30
N ARG A 110 -16.24 8.39 -14.46
CA ARG A 110 -17.35 9.27 -14.93
C ARG A 110 -16.88 10.47 -15.73
N LEU A 111 -15.69 10.97 -15.48
CA LEU A 111 -15.09 12.10 -16.19
C LEU A 111 -14.29 11.67 -17.41
N ALA A 112 -14.06 10.37 -17.59
CA ALA A 112 -13.36 9.84 -18.74
C ALA A 112 -14.17 9.99 -20.03
N GLU A 113 -13.47 10.18 -21.16
CA GLU A 113 -14.06 10.00 -22.47
C GLU A 113 -14.48 8.53 -22.65
N LYS A 114 -15.55 8.29 -23.41
CA LYS A 114 -16.03 6.93 -23.69
C LYS A 114 -14.91 6.05 -24.23
N GLY A 115 -14.69 4.90 -23.61
CA GLY A 115 -13.63 3.94 -23.95
C GLY A 115 -12.26 4.24 -23.35
N LYS A 116 -12.12 5.30 -22.53
CA LYS A 116 -10.86 5.66 -21.82
C LYS A 116 -10.99 5.57 -20.31
N GLU A 117 -12.01 4.89 -19.79
CA GLU A 117 -12.29 4.78 -18.36
C GLU A 117 -11.12 4.13 -17.60
N ALA A 118 -10.55 3.06 -18.14
CA ALA A 118 -9.38 2.39 -17.57
C ALA A 118 -8.15 3.30 -17.54
N GLN A 119 -7.95 4.10 -18.60
CA GLN A 119 -6.85 5.07 -18.65
C GLN A 119 -6.99 6.15 -17.56
N ALA A 120 -8.21 6.66 -17.35
CA ALA A 120 -8.47 7.67 -16.31
C ALA A 120 -8.22 7.12 -14.90
N MET A 121 -8.60 5.88 -14.63
CA MET A 121 -8.27 5.19 -13.39
C MET A 121 -6.76 4.99 -13.22
N SER A 122 -6.08 4.55 -14.28
CA SER A 122 -4.61 4.37 -14.25
C SER A 122 -3.90 5.68 -13.95
N MET A 123 -4.38 6.82 -14.47
CA MET A 123 -3.83 8.16 -14.16
C MET A 123 -4.00 8.52 -12.67
N MET A 124 -5.04 8.04 -12.01
CA MET A 124 -5.19 8.24 -10.56
C MET A 124 -4.14 7.43 -9.78
N TYR A 125 -3.97 6.15 -10.11
CA TYR A 125 -2.98 5.26 -9.49
C TYR A 125 -1.54 5.60 -9.85
N LEU A 126 -1.29 6.25 -11.01
CA LEU A 126 0.02 6.77 -11.37
C LEU A 126 0.56 7.73 -10.28
N GLY A 127 -0.33 8.47 -9.58
CA GLY A 127 0.06 9.28 -8.44
C GLY A 127 0.74 8.47 -7.33
N LEU A 128 0.23 7.28 -7.02
CA LEU A 128 0.83 6.37 -6.02
C LEU A 128 2.22 5.88 -6.47
N THR A 129 2.35 5.53 -7.74
CA THR A 129 3.64 5.09 -8.32
C THR A 129 4.67 6.22 -8.30
N LEU A 130 4.27 7.44 -8.68
CA LEU A 130 5.13 8.63 -8.60
C LEU A 130 5.49 8.99 -7.15
N ALA A 131 4.61 8.72 -6.18
CA ALA A 131 4.93 8.90 -4.77
C ALA A 131 6.12 8.01 -4.35
N ASN A 132 6.11 6.73 -4.75
CA ASN A 132 7.21 5.81 -4.44
C ASN A 132 8.52 6.20 -5.15
N LEU A 133 8.43 6.72 -6.39
CA LEU A 133 9.62 7.09 -7.17
C LEU A 133 10.21 8.43 -6.76
N LEU A 134 9.38 9.40 -6.39
CA LEU A 134 9.79 10.80 -6.13
C LEU A 134 9.43 11.28 -4.72
N GLY A 135 8.19 11.06 -4.28
CA GLY A 135 7.65 11.59 -3.02
C GLY A 135 8.36 10.99 -1.80
N VAL A 136 8.50 9.68 -1.79
CA VAL A 136 9.17 8.94 -0.70
C VAL A 136 10.66 9.30 -0.61
N PRO A 137 11.45 9.25 -1.70
CA PRO A 137 12.84 9.69 -1.65
C PRO A 137 13.01 11.14 -1.23
N LEU A 138 12.18 12.05 -1.76
CA LEU A 138 12.23 13.47 -1.38
C LEU A 138 11.88 13.66 0.11
N GLY A 139 10.83 13.02 0.59
CA GLY A 139 10.44 13.08 2.00
C GLY A 139 11.50 12.46 2.91
N THR A 140 12.14 11.37 2.50
CA THR A 140 13.25 10.74 3.22
C THR A 140 14.47 11.66 3.25
N PHE A 141 14.81 12.29 2.13
CA PHE A 141 15.91 13.26 2.05
C PHE A 141 15.68 14.45 2.99
N LEU A 142 14.49 15.05 2.97
CA LEU A 142 14.13 16.16 3.85
C LEU A 142 14.12 15.72 5.32
N GLY A 143 13.57 14.52 5.58
CA GLY A 143 13.49 13.94 6.92
C GLY A 143 14.86 13.72 7.55
N HIS A 144 15.79 13.24 6.76
CA HIS A 144 17.14 12.91 7.22
C HIS A 144 18.05 14.15 7.35
N ASN A 145 18.00 15.08 6.38
CA ASN A 145 18.92 16.22 6.36
C ASN A 145 18.43 17.43 7.15
N VAL A 146 17.12 17.54 7.41
CA VAL A 146 16.53 18.71 8.11
C VAL A 146 15.74 18.25 9.34
N SER A 147 14.61 17.58 9.16
CA SER A 147 13.79 16.96 10.20
C SER A 147 12.72 16.07 9.55
N TRP A 148 12.41 14.95 10.18
CA TRP A 148 11.31 14.07 9.75
C TRP A 148 9.96 14.78 9.62
N ARG A 149 9.76 15.89 10.33
CA ARG A 149 8.56 16.73 10.26
C ARG A 149 8.35 17.35 8.89
N TYR A 150 9.41 17.62 8.12
CA TYR A 150 9.34 18.19 6.77
C TYR A 150 8.71 17.22 5.76
N ALA A 151 8.84 15.90 5.97
CA ALA A 151 8.12 14.91 5.17
C ALA A 151 6.59 15.09 5.31
N PHE A 152 6.10 15.38 6.50
CA PHE A 152 4.67 15.63 6.74
C PHE A 152 4.21 17.00 6.23
N ILE A 153 5.10 18.02 6.21
CA ILE A 153 4.82 19.31 5.55
C ILE A 153 4.59 19.08 4.05
N LEU A 154 5.46 18.32 3.39
CA LEU A 154 5.30 17.95 1.97
C LEU A 154 3.96 17.26 1.72
N VAL A 155 3.59 16.30 2.58
CA VAL A 155 2.33 15.57 2.49
C VAL A 155 1.12 16.49 2.71
N ALA A 156 1.15 17.33 3.74
CA ALA A 156 0.06 18.25 4.04
C ALA A 156 -0.11 19.29 2.91
N ALA A 157 1.00 19.80 2.34
CA ALA A 157 0.96 20.70 1.20
C ALA A 157 0.33 20.04 -0.04
N THR A 158 0.69 18.79 -0.34
CA THR A 158 0.07 18.05 -1.48
C THR A 158 -1.42 17.77 -1.24
N GLY A 159 -1.82 17.52 -0.01
CA GLY A 159 -3.23 17.40 0.38
C GLY A 159 -4.01 18.70 0.15
N ALA A 160 -3.47 19.82 0.59
CA ALA A 160 -4.06 21.16 0.39
C ALA A 160 -4.16 21.53 -1.10
N LEU A 161 -3.10 21.24 -1.88
CA LEU A 161 -3.10 21.45 -3.33
C LEU A 161 -4.13 20.55 -4.04
N THR A 162 -4.29 19.31 -3.57
CA THR A 162 -5.32 18.40 -4.09
C THR A 162 -6.71 18.94 -3.81
N TRP A 163 -6.97 19.41 -2.59
CA TRP A 163 -8.25 20.03 -2.23
C TRP A 163 -8.55 21.26 -3.10
N LEU A 164 -7.56 22.14 -3.28
CA LEU A 164 -7.70 23.31 -4.14
C LEU A 164 -8.00 22.91 -5.59
N SER A 165 -7.29 21.92 -6.12
CA SER A 165 -7.50 21.38 -7.47
C SER A 165 -8.93 20.82 -7.64
N LEU A 166 -9.42 20.06 -6.67
CA LEU A 166 -10.80 19.53 -6.68
C LEU A 166 -11.83 20.67 -6.63
N ARG A 167 -11.59 21.70 -5.82
CA ARG A 167 -12.49 22.86 -5.74
C ARG A 167 -12.60 23.62 -7.05
N LEU A 168 -11.45 23.85 -7.71
CA LEU A 168 -11.38 24.69 -8.92
C LEU A 168 -11.79 23.96 -10.19
N TRP A 169 -11.41 22.69 -10.35
CA TRP A 169 -11.53 22.00 -11.65
C TRP A 169 -12.53 20.84 -11.66
N MET A 170 -12.91 20.29 -10.51
CA MET A 170 -13.83 19.18 -10.50
C MET A 170 -15.27 19.65 -10.77
N PRO A 171 -15.94 19.19 -11.85
CA PRO A 171 -17.33 19.51 -12.12
C PRO A 171 -18.26 18.88 -11.07
N PHE A 172 -19.51 19.34 -11.04
CA PHE A 172 -20.55 18.69 -10.26
C PHE A 172 -20.90 17.34 -10.89
N LEU A 173 -20.92 16.31 -10.08
CA LEU A 173 -21.36 14.97 -10.45
C LEU A 173 -22.59 14.59 -9.61
N PRO A 174 -23.65 14.07 -10.24
CA PRO A 174 -24.83 13.63 -9.52
C PRO A 174 -24.50 12.46 -8.61
N LYS A 175 -25.31 12.29 -7.57
CA LYS A 175 -25.22 11.20 -6.62
C LYS A 175 -25.52 9.86 -7.30
N ASP A 176 -24.86 8.78 -6.86
CA ASP A 176 -25.16 7.43 -7.30
C ASP A 176 -26.47 6.92 -6.71
N ASN A 177 -27.19 6.12 -7.51
CA ASN A 177 -28.27 5.32 -6.99
C ASN A 177 -27.70 4.25 -6.05
N PRO A 178 -28.30 4.03 -4.87
CA PRO A 178 -27.82 3.00 -3.97
C PRO A 178 -27.94 1.62 -4.62
N HIS A 179 -26.80 0.97 -4.89
CA HIS A 179 -26.78 -0.43 -5.25
C HIS A 179 -27.29 -1.27 -4.06
N ASN A 180 -27.99 -2.38 -4.35
CA ASN A 180 -28.51 -3.27 -3.32
C ASN A 180 -27.34 -3.89 -2.52
N LEU A 181 -27.05 -3.33 -1.35
CA LEU A 181 -25.95 -3.77 -0.46
C LEU A 181 -26.06 -5.26 -0.10
N ARG A 182 -27.26 -5.81 -0.02
CA ARG A 182 -27.46 -7.23 0.32
C ARG A 182 -26.93 -8.16 -0.77
N THR A 183 -27.08 -7.78 -2.04
CA THR A 183 -26.53 -8.54 -3.17
C THR A 183 -25.00 -8.47 -3.19
N GLN A 184 -24.44 -7.30 -2.87
CA GLN A 184 -22.99 -7.11 -2.81
C GLN A 184 -22.35 -7.89 -1.66
N LEU A 185 -22.99 -7.95 -0.49
CA LEU A 185 -22.48 -8.69 0.67
C LEU A 185 -22.41 -10.21 0.43
N GLY A 186 -23.17 -10.76 -0.53
CA GLY A 186 -23.11 -12.16 -0.94
C GLY A 186 -21.72 -12.65 -1.38
N PHE A 187 -20.88 -11.74 -1.85
CA PHE A 187 -19.48 -12.00 -2.20
C PHE A 187 -18.66 -12.53 -1.02
N PHE A 188 -18.88 -12.03 0.20
CA PHE A 188 -18.15 -12.48 1.40
C PHE A 188 -18.47 -13.92 1.84
N PHE A 189 -19.49 -14.57 1.26
CA PHE A 189 -19.77 -15.99 1.52
C PHE A 189 -19.03 -16.94 0.58
N ARG A 190 -18.25 -16.42 -0.40
CA ARG A 190 -17.47 -17.23 -1.33
C ARG A 190 -16.11 -17.60 -0.73
N LYS A 191 -15.79 -18.89 -0.70
CA LYS A 191 -14.49 -19.39 -0.20
C LYS A 191 -13.31 -18.83 -1.00
N GLU A 192 -13.47 -18.69 -2.32
CA GLU A 192 -12.46 -18.16 -3.23
C GLU A 192 -12.11 -16.71 -2.86
N ALA A 193 -13.09 -15.90 -2.51
CA ALA A 193 -12.87 -14.52 -2.08
C ALA A 193 -11.99 -14.45 -0.80
N TRP A 194 -12.28 -15.31 0.18
CA TRP A 194 -11.48 -15.38 1.40
C TRP A 194 -10.04 -15.84 1.15
N LEU A 195 -9.82 -16.81 0.25
CA LEU A 195 -8.46 -17.23 -0.11
C LEU A 195 -7.66 -16.08 -0.78
N ILE A 196 -8.31 -15.30 -1.65
CA ILE A 196 -7.68 -14.14 -2.28
C ILE A 196 -7.42 -13.05 -1.24
N MET A 197 -8.37 -12.74 -0.37
CA MET A 197 -8.20 -11.78 0.72
C MET A 197 -7.08 -12.19 1.66
N TRP A 198 -7.01 -13.48 2.04
CA TRP A 198 -5.93 -14.01 2.86
C TRP A 198 -4.58 -13.91 2.17
N ALA A 199 -4.49 -14.32 0.90
CA ALA A 199 -3.26 -14.21 0.11
C ALA A 199 -2.80 -12.75 -0.01
N THR A 200 -3.74 -11.81 -0.11
CA THR A 200 -3.41 -10.38 -0.12
C THR A 200 -2.96 -9.92 1.26
N ALA A 201 -3.75 -10.11 2.32
CA ALA A 201 -3.45 -9.59 3.64
C ALA A 201 -2.16 -10.21 4.23
N ILE A 202 -1.99 -11.51 4.12
CA ILE A 202 -0.83 -12.19 4.68
C ILE A 202 0.34 -12.22 3.69
N GLY A 203 0.07 -12.58 2.42
CA GLY A 203 1.13 -12.73 1.42
C GLY A 203 1.86 -11.42 1.11
N THR A 204 1.12 -10.30 0.90
CA THR A 204 1.75 -8.99 0.68
C THR A 204 2.34 -8.41 1.96
N GLY A 205 1.87 -8.83 3.14
CA GLY A 205 2.48 -8.50 4.42
C GLY A 205 3.96 -8.87 4.48
N GLY A 206 4.37 -9.91 3.75
CA GLY A 206 5.77 -10.28 3.60
C GLY A 206 6.66 -9.18 3.04
N PHE A 207 6.19 -8.47 2.01
CA PHE A 207 6.87 -7.28 1.49
C PHE A 207 7.01 -6.19 2.57
N PHE A 208 5.96 -5.95 3.34
CA PHE A 208 5.96 -4.91 4.36
C PHE A 208 6.84 -5.24 5.58
N CYS A 209 7.09 -6.51 5.89
CA CYS A 209 8.11 -6.88 6.88
C CYS A 209 9.50 -6.34 6.49
N TRP A 210 9.86 -6.44 5.21
CA TRP A 210 11.11 -5.91 4.70
C TRP A 210 11.08 -4.39 4.53
N TYR A 211 10.05 -3.86 3.88
CA TYR A 211 10.01 -2.45 3.49
C TYR A 211 9.87 -1.50 4.69
N SER A 212 9.18 -1.93 5.74
CA SER A 212 9.02 -1.14 6.97
C SER A 212 10.34 -0.86 7.69
N TYR A 213 11.29 -1.78 7.58
CA TYR A 213 12.60 -1.68 8.24
C TYR A 213 13.76 -1.55 7.25
N ILE A 214 13.49 -1.10 6.02
CA ILE A 214 14.51 -0.99 4.97
C ILE A 214 15.61 0.00 5.34
N ALA A 215 15.28 1.14 5.95
CA ALA A 215 16.27 2.15 6.31
C ALA A 215 17.30 1.62 7.32
N PRO A 216 16.93 1.07 8.49
CA PRO A 216 17.91 0.48 9.41
C PRO A 216 18.60 -0.77 8.82
N LEU A 217 17.94 -1.59 7.99
CA LEU A 217 18.58 -2.69 7.27
C LEU A 217 19.75 -2.19 6.41
N LEU A 218 19.54 -1.12 5.66
CA LEU A 218 20.57 -0.55 4.77
C LEU A 218 21.73 0.07 5.56
N THR A 219 21.46 0.75 6.67
CA THR A 219 22.50 1.44 7.44
C THR A 219 23.27 0.51 8.37
N GLU A 220 22.57 -0.36 9.12
CA GLU A 220 23.17 -1.17 10.17
C GLU A 220 23.72 -2.51 9.65
N GLU A 221 23.07 -3.14 8.66
CA GLU A 221 23.50 -4.44 8.13
C GLU A 221 24.34 -4.29 6.86
N SER A 222 23.86 -3.47 5.89
CA SER A 222 24.55 -3.31 4.60
C SER A 222 25.66 -2.25 4.64
N GLY A 223 25.78 -1.47 5.72
CA GLY A 223 26.80 -0.44 5.90
C GLY A 223 26.71 0.73 4.92
N PHE A 224 25.51 1.03 4.39
CA PHE A 224 25.30 2.25 3.63
C PHE A 224 25.28 3.46 4.56
N SER A 225 25.84 4.58 4.12
CA SER A 225 25.63 5.85 4.81
C SER A 225 24.13 6.23 4.78
N PRO A 226 23.56 6.79 5.86
CA PRO A 226 22.21 7.30 5.88
C PRO A 226 21.88 8.23 4.69
N ALA A 227 22.84 9.00 4.20
CA ALA A 227 22.69 9.84 3.02
C ALA A 227 22.34 9.08 1.72
N HIS A 228 22.60 7.78 1.65
CA HIS A 228 22.25 6.95 0.50
C HIS A 228 20.81 6.41 0.56
N VAL A 229 20.18 6.37 1.72
CA VAL A 229 18.84 5.80 1.93
C VAL A 229 17.80 6.39 0.96
N PRO A 230 17.71 7.74 0.76
CA PRO A 230 16.74 8.30 -0.18
C PRO A 230 16.91 7.77 -1.61
N TYR A 231 18.14 7.60 -2.08
CA TYR A 231 18.43 7.09 -3.44
C TYR A 231 18.07 5.61 -3.57
N ILE A 232 18.29 4.83 -2.52
CA ILE A 232 17.93 3.39 -2.51
C ILE A 232 16.40 3.23 -2.40
N MET A 233 15.71 4.14 -1.70
CA MET A 233 14.25 4.20 -1.73
C MET A 233 13.71 4.55 -3.13
N ALA A 234 14.40 5.46 -3.86
CA ALA A 234 14.07 5.72 -5.26
C ALA A 234 14.27 4.48 -6.15
N LEU A 235 15.31 3.68 -5.89
CA LEU A 235 15.55 2.41 -6.59
C LEU A 235 14.43 1.40 -6.32
N ALA A 236 13.95 1.30 -5.06
CA ALA A 236 12.77 0.49 -4.73
C ALA A 236 11.53 0.97 -5.51
N GLY A 237 11.29 2.29 -5.54
CA GLY A 237 10.22 2.91 -6.32
C GLY A 237 10.35 2.63 -7.82
N ALA A 238 11.56 2.69 -8.38
CA ALA A 238 11.81 2.32 -9.78
C ALA A 238 11.49 0.84 -10.04
N GLY A 239 11.87 -0.05 -9.13
CA GLY A 239 11.46 -1.46 -9.17
C GLY A 239 9.94 -1.60 -9.19
N MET A 240 9.24 -0.90 -8.31
CA MET A 240 7.77 -0.89 -8.26
C MET A 240 7.15 -0.42 -9.59
N CYS A 241 7.69 0.63 -10.23
CA CYS A 241 7.24 1.11 -11.53
C CYS A 241 7.43 0.04 -12.62
N ILE A 242 8.61 -0.56 -12.70
CA ILE A 242 8.94 -1.63 -13.64
C ILE A 242 8.01 -2.84 -13.41
N GLY A 243 7.84 -3.23 -12.15
CA GLY A 243 6.98 -4.34 -11.76
C GLY A 243 5.52 -4.13 -12.16
N ASN A 244 4.97 -2.93 -11.96
CA ASN A 244 3.62 -2.59 -12.36
C ASN A 244 3.42 -2.73 -13.88
N LEU A 245 4.38 -2.23 -14.68
CA LEU A 245 4.34 -2.33 -16.14
C LEU A 245 4.44 -3.79 -16.63
N ILE A 246 5.33 -4.57 -16.02
CA ILE A 246 5.52 -5.99 -16.39
C ILE A 246 4.31 -6.81 -15.94
N GLY A 247 3.83 -6.61 -14.71
CA GLY A 247 2.67 -7.31 -14.15
C GLY A 247 1.43 -7.12 -15.00
N GLY A 248 1.11 -5.88 -15.39
CA GLY A 248 -0.01 -5.58 -16.26
C GLY A 248 0.10 -6.26 -17.64
N LYS A 249 1.28 -6.28 -18.27
CA LYS A 249 1.48 -6.99 -19.55
C LYS A 249 1.37 -8.51 -19.43
N LEU A 250 1.80 -9.08 -18.31
CA LEU A 250 1.72 -10.53 -18.09
C LEU A 250 0.28 -10.96 -17.78
N GLU A 251 -0.47 -10.11 -17.08
CA GLU A 251 -1.88 -10.33 -16.77
C GLU A 251 -2.74 -10.54 -18.01
N ASP A 252 -2.47 -9.79 -19.09
CA ASP A 252 -3.20 -9.92 -20.36
C ASP A 252 -2.97 -11.28 -21.06
N ARG A 253 -1.89 -11.98 -20.72
CA ARG A 253 -1.44 -13.19 -21.45
C ARG A 253 -1.56 -14.48 -20.66
N TYR A 254 -1.53 -14.39 -19.33
CA TYR A 254 -1.42 -15.58 -18.48
C TYR A 254 -2.53 -15.63 -17.44
N SER A 255 -2.76 -16.81 -16.89
CA SER A 255 -3.73 -17.01 -15.82
C SER A 255 -3.38 -16.22 -14.56
N HIS A 256 -4.29 -15.37 -14.08
CA HIS A 256 -4.13 -14.54 -12.88
C HIS A 256 -3.71 -15.36 -11.64
N VAL A 257 -4.32 -16.54 -11.44
CA VAL A 257 -3.98 -17.41 -10.29
C VAL A 257 -2.53 -17.90 -10.38
N LYS A 258 -2.08 -18.30 -11.60
CA LYS A 258 -0.69 -18.76 -11.79
C LYS A 258 0.30 -17.62 -11.61
N LEU A 259 -0.02 -16.41 -12.08
CA LEU A 259 0.82 -15.22 -11.88
C LEU A 259 0.91 -14.85 -10.39
N CYS A 260 -0.21 -14.88 -9.65
CA CYS A 260 -0.19 -14.65 -8.21
C CYS A 260 0.71 -15.67 -7.49
N ALA A 261 0.62 -16.95 -7.84
CA ALA A 261 1.48 -17.99 -7.26
C ALA A 261 2.97 -17.75 -7.60
N LEU A 262 3.28 -17.41 -8.86
CA LEU A 262 4.65 -17.14 -9.31
C LEU A 262 5.26 -15.94 -8.56
N PHE A 263 4.51 -14.84 -8.43
CA PHE A 263 5.03 -13.62 -7.81
C PHE A 263 5.14 -13.75 -6.29
N LEU A 264 4.23 -14.48 -5.62
CA LEU A 264 4.37 -14.79 -4.20
C LEU A 264 5.55 -15.74 -3.93
N ALA A 265 5.78 -16.74 -4.79
CA ALA A 265 6.97 -17.58 -4.71
C ALA A 265 8.26 -16.76 -4.95
N GLY A 266 8.25 -15.88 -5.96
CA GLY A 266 9.34 -14.94 -6.20
C GLY A 266 9.61 -14.02 -5.01
N MET A 267 8.57 -13.50 -4.37
CA MET A 267 8.67 -12.67 -3.17
C MET A 267 9.30 -13.45 -2.01
N MET A 268 8.84 -14.69 -1.79
CA MET A 268 9.41 -15.57 -0.75
C MET A 268 10.92 -15.80 -0.98
N ILE A 269 11.32 -16.11 -2.22
CA ILE A 269 12.74 -16.31 -2.59
C ILE A 269 13.53 -15.01 -2.45
N SER A 270 12.97 -13.87 -2.89
CA SER A 270 13.62 -12.57 -2.81
C SER A 270 13.87 -12.16 -1.36
N LEU A 271 12.89 -12.34 -0.46
CA LEU A 271 13.04 -12.03 0.95
C LEU A 271 14.08 -12.93 1.63
N LEU A 272 14.13 -14.20 1.26
CA LEU A 272 15.17 -15.11 1.73
C LEU A 272 16.56 -14.71 1.22
N ALA A 273 16.64 -14.26 -0.04
CA ALA A 273 17.90 -13.75 -0.61
C ALA A 273 18.33 -12.46 0.12
N VAL A 274 17.42 -11.53 0.42
CA VAL A 274 17.72 -10.33 1.21
C VAL A 274 18.30 -10.70 2.58
N TYR A 275 17.74 -11.70 3.25
CA TYR A 275 18.26 -12.15 4.54
C TYR A 275 19.72 -12.60 4.48
N PHE A 276 20.08 -13.45 3.51
CA PHE A 276 21.44 -13.98 3.39
C PHE A 276 22.44 -13.00 2.75
N LEU A 277 21.96 -12.03 2.00
CA LEU A 277 22.78 -11.09 1.24
C LEU A 277 22.81 -9.69 1.86
N ALA A 278 22.25 -9.50 3.06
CA ALA A 278 22.11 -8.20 3.71
C ALA A 278 23.42 -7.42 3.83
N GLU A 279 24.54 -8.10 4.06
CA GLU A 279 25.87 -7.51 4.22
C GLU A 279 26.50 -7.06 2.89
N TYR A 280 26.01 -7.55 1.75
CA TYR A 280 26.60 -7.28 0.42
C TYR A 280 25.88 -6.12 -0.27
N ARG A 281 26.50 -4.94 -0.33
CA ARG A 281 25.92 -3.70 -0.88
C ARG A 281 25.33 -3.88 -2.28
N ALA A 282 26.08 -4.48 -3.21
CA ALA A 282 25.62 -4.67 -4.59
C ALA A 282 24.40 -5.60 -4.66
N ALA A 283 24.41 -6.69 -3.88
CA ALA A 283 23.30 -7.62 -3.80
C ALA A 283 22.07 -6.96 -3.20
N MET A 284 22.23 -6.09 -2.20
CA MET A 284 21.13 -5.33 -1.59
C MET A 284 20.49 -4.35 -2.57
N LEU A 285 21.26 -3.66 -3.41
CA LEU A 285 20.69 -2.80 -4.46
C LEU A 285 19.86 -3.61 -5.45
N MET A 286 20.38 -4.74 -5.93
CA MET A 286 19.65 -5.63 -6.84
C MET A 286 18.39 -6.22 -6.19
N SER A 287 18.50 -6.69 -4.95
CA SER A 287 17.36 -7.23 -4.20
C SER A 287 16.29 -6.17 -3.94
N THR A 288 16.68 -4.93 -3.66
CA THR A 288 15.76 -3.80 -3.48
C THR A 288 14.93 -3.54 -4.74
N LEU A 289 15.59 -3.51 -5.91
CA LEU A 289 14.92 -3.35 -7.20
C LEU A 289 13.95 -4.52 -7.47
N ILE A 290 14.41 -5.76 -7.28
CA ILE A 290 13.65 -6.98 -7.57
C ILE A 290 12.47 -7.13 -6.62
N THR A 291 12.66 -6.94 -5.30
CA THR A 291 11.60 -7.07 -4.31
C THR A 291 10.51 -6.01 -4.52
N GLY A 292 10.92 -4.76 -4.83
CA GLY A 292 10.00 -3.71 -5.23
C GLY A 292 9.22 -4.04 -6.50
N ALA A 293 9.87 -4.65 -7.50
CA ALA A 293 9.18 -5.08 -8.72
C ALA A 293 8.16 -6.20 -8.45
N LEU A 294 8.52 -7.20 -7.66
CA LEU A 294 7.67 -8.37 -7.39
C LEU A 294 6.35 -8.00 -6.70
N VAL A 295 6.36 -7.06 -5.73
CA VAL A 295 5.12 -6.65 -5.06
C VAL A 295 4.15 -5.96 -6.03
N MET A 296 4.66 -5.15 -6.96
CA MET A 296 3.82 -4.47 -7.94
C MET A 296 3.40 -5.39 -9.11
N MET A 297 4.24 -6.37 -9.48
CA MET A 297 3.83 -7.43 -10.41
C MET A 297 2.65 -8.24 -9.90
N LEU A 298 2.55 -8.45 -8.57
CA LEU A 298 1.43 -9.16 -7.94
C LEU A 298 0.14 -8.32 -7.93
N SER A 299 0.25 -7.00 -7.89
CA SER A 299 -0.87 -6.08 -7.66
C SER A 299 -1.99 -6.21 -8.70
N ALA A 300 -1.68 -6.19 -10.00
CA ALA A 300 -2.69 -6.27 -11.06
C ALA A 300 -3.37 -7.65 -11.13
N PRO A 301 -2.63 -8.78 -11.18
CA PRO A 301 -3.24 -10.11 -11.23
C PRO A 301 -4.15 -10.43 -10.04
N ILE A 302 -3.77 -10.02 -8.81
CA ILE A 302 -4.59 -10.31 -7.63
C ILE A 302 -5.85 -9.46 -7.58
N GLN A 303 -5.77 -8.20 -8.06
CA GLN A 303 -6.91 -7.31 -8.22
C GLN A 303 -7.91 -7.88 -9.23
N MET A 304 -7.43 -8.32 -10.40
CA MET A 304 -8.29 -8.88 -11.43
C MET A 304 -8.91 -10.23 -10.99
N LEU A 305 -8.13 -11.04 -10.29
CA LEU A 305 -8.62 -12.30 -9.73
C LEU A 305 -9.77 -12.06 -8.75
N MET A 306 -9.68 -11.02 -7.93
CA MET A 306 -10.72 -10.62 -6.99
C MET A 306 -11.98 -10.12 -7.73
N ILE A 307 -11.83 -9.23 -8.71
CA ILE A 307 -12.92 -8.70 -9.53
C ILE A 307 -13.67 -9.84 -10.23
N GLN A 308 -12.95 -10.78 -10.86
CA GLN A 308 -13.56 -11.95 -11.51
C GLN A 308 -14.32 -12.86 -10.55
N THR A 309 -13.86 -12.96 -9.30
CA THR A 309 -14.51 -13.77 -8.28
C THR A 309 -15.77 -13.09 -7.74
N ALA A 310 -15.84 -11.76 -7.80
CA ALA A 310 -16.88 -10.95 -7.16
C ALA A 310 -17.96 -10.46 -8.13
N LYS A 311 -18.32 -11.23 -9.17
CA LYS A 311 -19.34 -10.83 -10.16
C LYS A 311 -20.59 -10.22 -9.52
N GLY A 312 -20.88 -8.96 -9.86
CA GLY A 312 -21.99 -8.17 -9.30
C GLY A 312 -21.66 -7.43 -7.99
N ALA A 313 -20.41 -7.53 -7.50
CA ALA A 313 -19.91 -6.84 -6.31
C ALA A 313 -18.49 -6.29 -6.50
N GLU A 314 -18.10 -5.95 -7.74
CA GLU A 314 -16.73 -5.62 -8.13
C GLU A 314 -16.16 -4.43 -7.33
N THR A 315 -16.98 -3.41 -7.09
CA THR A 315 -16.56 -2.22 -6.32
C THR A 315 -16.27 -2.57 -4.86
N LEU A 316 -17.15 -3.36 -4.23
CA LEU A 316 -16.96 -3.80 -2.85
C LEU A 316 -15.75 -4.72 -2.72
N ALA A 317 -15.55 -5.60 -3.68
CA ALA A 317 -14.42 -6.52 -3.73
C ALA A 317 -13.09 -5.78 -3.88
N SER A 318 -13.04 -4.75 -4.74
CA SER A 318 -11.87 -3.89 -4.87
C SER A 318 -11.56 -3.12 -3.56
N ALA A 319 -12.59 -2.62 -2.89
CA ALA A 319 -12.44 -1.95 -1.60
C ALA A 319 -11.95 -2.92 -0.51
N ALA A 320 -12.51 -4.14 -0.47
CA ALA A 320 -12.09 -5.19 0.45
C ALA A 320 -10.62 -5.59 0.21
N LEU A 321 -10.20 -5.70 -1.06
CA LEU A 321 -8.81 -6.01 -1.40
C LEU A 321 -7.86 -4.88 -0.96
N GLN A 322 -8.25 -3.63 -1.15
CA GLN A 322 -7.47 -2.48 -0.67
C GLN A 322 -7.33 -2.50 0.86
N ALA A 323 -8.39 -2.86 1.59
CA ALA A 323 -8.31 -3.07 3.03
C ALA A 323 -7.34 -4.22 3.37
N CYS A 324 -7.36 -5.32 2.61
CA CYS A 324 -6.44 -6.45 2.79
C CYS A 324 -4.97 -6.06 2.56
N PHE A 325 -4.66 -5.22 1.56
CA PHE A 325 -3.31 -4.67 1.39
C PHE A 325 -2.86 -3.89 2.62
N ASN A 326 -3.74 -3.07 3.19
CA ASN A 326 -3.44 -2.31 4.39
C ASN A 326 -3.37 -3.16 5.66
N ILE A 327 -4.15 -4.25 5.75
CA ILE A 327 -3.96 -5.27 6.80
C ILE A 327 -2.56 -5.88 6.65
N GLY A 328 -2.13 -6.21 5.44
CA GLY A 328 -0.78 -6.69 5.14
C GLY A 328 0.30 -5.69 5.56
N ASN A 329 0.11 -4.40 5.28
CA ASN A 329 1.01 -3.34 5.71
C ASN A 329 1.09 -3.27 7.25
N ALA A 330 -0.05 -3.25 7.94
CA ALA A 330 -0.09 -3.20 9.40
C ALA A 330 0.58 -4.43 10.05
N LEU A 331 0.22 -5.63 9.57
CA LEU A 331 0.78 -6.89 10.08
C LEU A 331 2.26 -7.01 9.76
N GLY A 332 2.69 -6.64 8.55
CA GLY A 332 4.08 -6.69 8.12
C GLY A 332 4.97 -5.79 8.99
N ALA A 333 4.54 -4.55 9.21
CA ALA A 333 5.27 -3.64 10.09
C ALA A 333 5.31 -4.13 11.56
N PHE A 334 4.19 -4.67 12.06
CA PHE A 334 4.13 -5.18 13.44
C PHE A 334 4.92 -6.48 13.62
N LEU A 335 4.63 -7.52 12.82
CA LEU A 335 5.27 -8.83 12.95
C LEU A 335 6.76 -8.79 12.56
N GLY A 336 7.13 -7.97 11.56
CA GLY A 336 8.53 -7.74 11.19
C GLY A 336 9.34 -7.07 12.31
N GLY A 337 8.69 -6.31 13.20
CA GLY A 337 9.33 -5.72 14.38
C GLY A 337 9.59 -6.70 15.52
N LEU A 338 8.87 -7.82 15.61
CA LEU A 338 8.99 -8.76 16.73
C LEU A 338 10.40 -9.36 16.89
N PRO A 339 11.08 -9.84 15.83
CA PRO A 339 12.45 -10.29 15.96
C PRO A 339 13.40 -9.21 16.48
N LEU A 340 13.18 -7.94 16.07
CA LEU A 340 14.00 -6.81 16.51
C LEU A 340 13.83 -6.53 18.02
N VAL A 341 12.61 -6.68 18.55
CA VAL A 341 12.34 -6.60 20.00
C VAL A 341 13.08 -7.71 20.76
N MET A 342 13.23 -8.88 20.14
CA MET A 342 13.96 -10.02 20.70
C MET A 342 15.49 -9.87 20.59
N GLY A 343 15.99 -8.78 20.01
CA GLY A 343 17.42 -8.52 19.85
C GLY A 343 18.07 -9.15 18.62
N TYR A 344 17.29 -9.66 17.68
CA TYR A 344 17.82 -10.16 16.40
C TYR A 344 18.19 -9.01 15.47
N SER A 345 19.02 -9.28 14.46
CA SER A 345 19.50 -8.31 13.48
C SER A 345 18.40 -7.74 12.59
N TYR A 346 18.66 -6.61 11.92
CA TYR A 346 17.72 -5.99 10.98
C TYR A 346 17.49 -6.82 9.69
N ALA A 347 18.26 -7.90 9.49
CA ALA A 347 17.96 -8.90 8.46
C ALA A 347 16.83 -9.87 8.85
N SER A 348 16.49 -9.99 10.15
CA SER A 348 15.51 -10.97 10.64
C SER A 348 14.05 -10.73 10.25
N PRO A 349 13.54 -9.49 10.05
CA PRO A 349 12.18 -9.25 9.55
C PRO A 349 11.88 -9.95 8.23
N GLN A 350 12.90 -10.18 7.39
CA GLN A 350 12.76 -10.84 6.08
C GLN A 350 12.38 -12.31 6.20
N LEU A 351 12.79 -13.00 7.27
CA LEU A 351 12.36 -14.38 7.55
C LEU A 351 10.87 -14.44 7.89
N VAL A 352 10.38 -13.49 8.68
CA VAL A 352 8.94 -13.34 8.96
C VAL A 352 8.20 -13.05 7.65
N GLY A 353 8.73 -12.14 6.84
CA GLY A 353 8.17 -11.80 5.54
C GLY A 353 8.13 -12.99 4.58
N MET A 354 9.17 -13.80 4.54
CA MET A 354 9.23 -15.04 3.76
C MET A 354 8.12 -16.02 4.19
N LEU A 355 7.92 -16.21 5.48
CA LEU A 355 6.85 -17.07 6.01
C LEU A 355 5.47 -16.52 5.63
N MET A 356 5.24 -15.23 5.75
CA MET A 356 3.98 -14.58 5.35
C MET A 356 3.71 -14.75 3.85
N ALA A 357 4.71 -14.51 2.99
CA ALA A 357 4.59 -14.73 1.55
C ALA A 357 4.29 -16.21 1.23
N GLY A 358 4.92 -17.14 1.94
CA GLY A 358 4.66 -18.58 1.84
C GLY A 358 3.23 -18.97 2.22
N LEU A 359 2.68 -18.39 3.30
CA LEU A 359 1.28 -18.58 3.70
C LEU A 359 0.31 -18.02 2.65
N GLY A 360 0.63 -16.86 2.07
CA GLY A 360 -0.12 -16.31 0.94
C GLY A 360 -0.07 -17.20 -0.29
N LEU A 361 1.10 -17.75 -0.62
CA LEU A 361 1.30 -18.70 -1.71
C LEU A 361 0.45 -19.98 -1.50
N MET A 362 0.41 -20.52 -0.28
CA MET A 362 -0.44 -21.68 0.03
C MET A 362 -1.91 -21.41 -0.26
N ALA A 363 -2.44 -20.24 0.10
CA ALA A 363 -3.82 -19.86 -0.19
C ALA A 363 -4.09 -19.82 -1.71
N ILE A 364 -3.17 -19.26 -2.50
CA ILE A 364 -3.29 -19.22 -3.98
C ILE A 364 -3.18 -20.62 -4.59
N VAL A 365 -2.32 -21.50 -4.08
CA VAL A 365 -2.23 -22.90 -4.52
C VAL A 365 -3.51 -23.66 -4.20
N MET A 366 -4.12 -23.45 -3.02
CA MET A 366 -5.42 -24.02 -2.68
C MET A 366 -6.51 -23.54 -3.68
N LEU A 367 -6.53 -22.25 -3.99
CA LEU A 367 -7.45 -21.69 -4.99
C LEU A 367 -7.24 -22.32 -6.38
N LEU A 368 -5.99 -22.52 -6.78
CA LEU A 368 -5.64 -23.16 -8.05
C LEU A 368 -6.19 -24.60 -8.11
N ARG A 369 -6.03 -25.38 -7.04
CA ARG A 369 -6.56 -26.74 -6.94
C ARG A 369 -8.09 -26.77 -7.02
N MET A 370 -8.77 -25.86 -6.32
CA MET A 370 -10.24 -25.75 -6.38
C MET A 370 -10.73 -25.48 -7.80
N LYS A 371 -10.09 -24.55 -8.54
CA LYS A 371 -10.45 -24.23 -9.93
C LYS A 371 -10.19 -25.39 -10.90
N ASN A 372 -9.17 -26.21 -10.66
CA ASN A 372 -8.86 -27.36 -11.51
C ASN A 372 -9.84 -28.54 -11.31
N HIS A 373 -10.53 -28.61 -10.16
CA HIS A 373 -11.49 -29.67 -9.84
C HIS A 373 -12.94 -29.29 -10.21
N GLN A 374 -13.21 -28.06 -10.67
CA GLN A 374 -14.52 -27.68 -11.17
C GLN A 374 -14.74 -28.24 -12.57
N PRO A 375 -15.91 -28.87 -12.85
CA PRO A 375 -16.22 -29.41 -14.17
C PRO A 375 -16.28 -28.31 -15.24
N PRO A 376 -15.99 -28.65 -16.54
CA PRO A 376 -15.86 -27.67 -17.62
C PRO A 376 -17.06 -26.77 -17.89
N SER A 377 -18.24 -27.13 -17.42
CA SER A 377 -19.50 -26.40 -17.62
C SER A 377 -19.66 -25.16 -16.72
N GLN A 378 -18.72 -24.90 -15.80
CA GLN A 378 -18.75 -23.75 -14.89
C GLN A 378 -17.53 -22.81 -15.07
N LYS A 379 -16.73 -23.02 -16.11
CA LYS A 379 -15.58 -22.17 -16.45
C LYS A 379 -15.96 -20.98 -17.29
#